data_ed58cec1c285765119ea4da4fc00631c
#
_entry.id   ed58cec1c285765119ea4da4fc00631c
#
_cell.length_a   1.000
_cell.length_b   1.000
_cell.length_c   1.000
_cell.angle_alpha   90.00
_cell.angle_beta   90.00
_cell.angle_gamma   90.00
#
_symmetry.space_group_name_H-M   'P 1'
#
loop_
_entity.id
_entity.type
_entity.pdbx_description
1 polymer ?
#
loop_
_entity_poly.entity_id
_entity_poly.type
_entity_poly.pdbx_seq_one_letter_code
_entity_poly.pdbx_strand_id
1 'polypeptide(L)'
;LTIGEGDRKVIYSAAHHANEWITTPLILKFIEELAEAVQNQGRLYGVEARNIVRAATIYTVPMVDPDGVDLVTGTIKTGTLQYAAAQQLSDNYPQIPFPEGWKANLLGVDLNLQYPAGWLRAREIKFSQGYTRPGPRDYVGRAPLNQRESAALADFTQKIDPALVLA
;
A
#
# COMPACT_ATOMS: atom_id res chain seq x y z
N LEU A 1 -12.97 -2.52 -0.50
CA LEU A 1 -14.17 -2.51 0.36
C LEU A 1 -14.75 -1.10 0.38
N THR A 2 -16.08 -1.00 0.59
CA THR A 2 -16.74 0.30 0.67
C THR A 2 -17.77 0.29 1.81
N ILE A 3 -17.79 1.36 2.62
CA ILE A 3 -18.78 1.57 3.66
C ILE A 3 -19.22 3.04 3.69
N GLY A 4 -20.53 3.27 3.87
CA GLY A 4 -21.15 4.61 3.89
C GLY A 4 -21.76 5.01 2.55
N GLU A 5 -22.53 6.11 2.59
CA GLU A 5 -23.32 6.64 1.48
C GLU A 5 -23.23 8.17 1.38
N GLY A 6 -22.36 8.78 2.20
CA GLY A 6 -22.21 10.24 2.25
C GLY A 6 -21.43 10.78 1.05
N ASP A 7 -21.64 12.06 0.75
CA ASP A 7 -21.04 12.74 -0.41
C ASP A 7 -19.52 12.92 -0.29
N ARG A 8 -18.98 12.95 0.93
CA ARG A 8 -17.53 13.06 1.16
C ARG A 8 -16.87 11.71 0.94
N LYS A 9 -16.08 11.61 -0.11
CA LYS A 9 -15.35 10.38 -0.44
C LYS A 9 -13.99 10.38 0.23
N VAL A 10 -13.64 9.27 0.89
CA VAL A 10 -12.36 9.08 1.56
C VAL A 10 -11.78 7.74 1.11
N ILE A 11 -10.48 7.70 0.81
CA ILE A 11 -9.76 6.46 0.51
C ILE A 11 -8.80 6.16 1.65
N TYR A 12 -8.86 4.94 2.17
CA TYR A 12 -7.84 4.35 3.04
C TYR A 12 -7.12 3.24 2.29
N SER A 13 -5.80 3.32 2.21
CA SER A 13 -4.97 2.25 1.66
C SER A 13 -3.94 1.78 2.69
N ALA A 14 -3.55 0.53 2.58
CA ALA A 14 -2.59 -0.10 3.49
C ALA A 14 -1.60 -0.96 2.72
N ALA A 15 -0.49 -1.30 3.34
CA ALA A 15 0.57 -2.14 2.80
C ALA A 15 1.02 -1.69 1.39
N HIS A 16 1.35 -0.40 1.23
CA HIS A 16 2.15 0.08 0.08
C HIS A 16 3.55 -0.52 0.10
N HIS A 17 4.08 -0.75 1.30
CA HIS A 17 5.33 -1.44 1.51
C HIS A 17 5.07 -2.82 2.11
N ALA A 18 5.72 -3.82 1.57
CA ALA A 18 5.54 -5.21 1.93
C ALA A 18 5.74 -5.50 3.44
N ASN A 19 6.78 -4.94 4.04
CA ASN A 19 7.08 -5.15 5.45
C ASN A 19 6.18 -4.36 6.43
N GLU A 20 5.31 -3.52 5.92
CA GLU A 20 4.31 -2.77 6.70
C GLU A 20 2.93 -3.47 6.68
N TRP A 21 2.92 -4.81 6.47
CA TRP A 21 1.72 -5.64 6.35
C TRP A 21 0.74 -5.51 7.52
N ILE A 22 1.23 -5.12 8.71
CA ILE A 22 0.39 -4.89 9.91
C ILE A 22 -0.70 -3.82 9.68
N THR A 23 -0.50 -2.92 8.72
CA THR A 23 -1.49 -1.90 8.38
C THR A 23 -2.74 -2.50 7.73
N THR A 24 -2.62 -3.67 7.08
CA THR A 24 -3.76 -4.41 6.50
C THR A 24 -4.76 -4.88 7.57
N PRO A 25 -4.39 -5.68 8.58
CA PRO A 25 -5.34 -6.06 9.63
C PRO A 25 -5.85 -4.85 10.44
N LEU A 26 -5.04 -3.79 10.59
CA LEU A 26 -5.49 -2.57 11.25
C LEU A 26 -6.68 -1.93 10.52
N ILE A 27 -6.57 -1.73 9.19
CA ILE A 27 -7.64 -1.10 8.42
C ILE A 27 -8.87 -2.01 8.31
N LEU A 28 -8.68 -3.34 8.23
CA LEU A 28 -9.78 -4.30 8.23
C LEU A 28 -10.52 -4.28 9.57
N LYS A 29 -9.78 -4.21 10.68
CA LYS A 29 -10.38 -4.10 12.03
C LYS A 29 -11.18 -2.80 12.19
N PHE A 30 -10.64 -1.68 11.69
CA PHE A 30 -11.37 -0.41 11.68
C PHE A 30 -12.72 -0.52 10.94
N ILE A 31 -12.72 -1.12 9.75
CA ILE A 31 -13.96 -1.30 8.95
C ILE A 31 -14.95 -2.23 9.65
N GLU A 32 -14.46 -3.31 10.27
CA GLU A 32 -15.29 -4.24 11.07
C GLU A 32 -15.96 -3.49 12.23
N GLU A 33 -15.18 -2.77 13.04
CA GLU A 33 -15.70 -2.01 14.19
C GLU A 33 -16.70 -0.94 13.76
N LEU A 34 -16.43 -0.25 12.65
CA LEU A 34 -17.38 0.74 12.11
C LEU A 34 -18.68 0.07 11.68
N ALA A 35 -18.62 -1.06 10.97
CA ALA A 35 -19.79 -1.78 10.52
C ALA A 35 -20.62 -2.30 11.70
N GLU A 36 -19.98 -2.90 12.70
CA GLU A 36 -20.65 -3.35 13.93
C GLU A 36 -21.30 -2.19 14.69
N ALA A 37 -20.60 -1.07 14.83
CA ALA A 37 -21.14 0.11 15.50
C ALA A 37 -22.37 0.70 14.73
N VAL A 38 -22.35 0.70 13.41
CA VAL A 38 -23.48 1.11 12.59
C VAL A 38 -24.67 0.18 12.79
N GLN A 39 -24.45 -1.14 12.77
CA GLN A 39 -25.49 -2.16 12.95
C GLN A 39 -26.14 -2.04 14.34
N ASN A 40 -25.34 -1.86 15.37
CA ASN A 40 -25.77 -1.81 16.78
C ASN A 40 -26.22 -0.39 17.21
N GLN A 41 -26.32 0.57 16.31
CA GLN A 41 -26.65 1.97 16.61
C GLN A 41 -25.72 2.59 17.67
N GLY A 42 -24.47 2.16 17.65
CA GLY A 42 -23.44 2.51 18.62
C GLY A 42 -22.61 3.73 18.20
N ARG A 43 -21.57 3.95 18.98
CA ARG A 43 -20.59 5.03 18.78
C ARG A 43 -19.21 4.44 18.47
N LEU A 44 -18.47 5.10 17.60
CA LEU A 44 -17.07 4.82 17.35
C LEU A 44 -16.25 6.06 17.73
N TYR A 45 -15.29 5.91 18.64
CA TYR A 45 -14.48 7.03 19.16
C TYR A 45 -15.29 8.28 19.59
N GLY A 46 -16.42 8.05 20.24
CA GLY A 46 -17.27 9.13 20.76
C GLY A 46 -18.24 9.75 19.72
N VAL A 47 -18.19 9.34 18.46
CA VAL A 47 -19.08 9.78 17.38
C VAL A 47 -20.11 8.68 17.08
N GLU A 48 -21.38 9.06 16.88
CA GLU A 48 -22.39 8.10 16.42
C GLU A 48 -21.99 7.53 15.04
N ALA A 49 -21.85 6.19 14.95
CA ALA A 49 -21.34 5.53 13.75
C ALA A 49 -22.20 5.80 12.52
N ARG A 50 -23.52 5.92 12.69
CA ARG A 50 -24.46 6.28 11.60
C ARG A 50 -24.17 7.67 11.02
N ASN A 51 -23.71 8.62 11.84
CA ASN A 51 -23.36 9.95 11.35
C ASN A 51 -22.10 9.93 10.50
N ILE A 52 -21.13 9.04 10.83
CA ILE A 52 -19.93 8.85 10.02
C ILE A 52 -20.30 8.36 8.62
N VAL A 53 -21.07 7.27 8.52
CA VAL A 53 -21.40 6.64 7.23
C VAL A 53 -22.42 7.43 6.40
N ARG A 54 -23.18 8.33 7.02
CA ARG A 54 -24.05 9.29 6.30
C ARG A 54 -23.27 10.50 5.80
N ALA A 55 -22.21 10.90 6.49
CA ALA A 55 -21.40 12.05 6.11
C ALA A 55 -20.33 11.72 5.06
N ALA A 56 -19.86 10.46 5.04
CA ALA A 56 -18.77 10.03 4.17
C ALA A 56 -19.03 8.65 3.56
N THR A 57 -18.47 8.46 2.37
CA THR A 57 -18.25 7.14 1.76
C THR A 57 -16.79 6.79 1.86
N ILE A 58 -16.47 5.72 2.59
CA ILE A 58 -15.10 5.27 2.84
C ILE A 58 -14.80 4.10 1.91
N TYR A 59 -13.83 4.30 1.04
CA TYR A 59 -13.26 3.29 0.15
C TYR A 59 -11.99 2.76 0.78
N THR A 60 -11.84 1.44 0.86
CA THR A 60 -10.69 0.79 1.49
C THR A 60 -9.97 -0.12 0.52
N VAL A 61 -8.67 0.10 0.36
CA VAL A 61 -7.71 -0.77 -0.35
C VAL A 61 -6.80 -1.39 0.71
N PRO A 62 -7.15 -2.57 1.26
CA PRO A 62 -6.49 -3.09 2.45
C PRO A 62 -5.07 -3.60 2.22
N MET A 63 -4.66 -3.81 0.98
CA MET A 63 -3.33 -4.29 0.64
C MET A 63 -2.97 -3.85 -0.79
N VAL A 64 -2.03 -2.93 -0.91
CA VAL A 64 -1.58 -2.39 -2.21
C VAL A 64 -0.54 -3.30 -2.84
N ASP A 65 0.34 -3.90 -2.03
CA ASP A 65 1.43 -4.78 -2.44
C ASP A 65 1.24 -6.22 -1.93
N PRO A 66 0.30 -7.00 -2.48
CA PRO A 66 0.01 -8.35 -1.98
C PRO A 66 1.18 -9.31 -2.16
N ASP A 67 1.87 -9.26 -3.30
CA ASP A 67 2.96 -10.18 -3.61
C ASP A 67 4.19 -9.91 -2.72
N GLY A 68 4.49 -8.64 -2.45
CA GLY A 68 5.54 -8.26 -1.52
C GLY A 68 5.21 -8.69 -0.08
N VAL A 69 3.96 -8.52 0.35
CA VAL A 69 3.49 -9.01 1.66
C VAL A 69 3.64 -10.53 1.75
N ASP A 70 3.26 -11.27 0.72
CA ASP A 70 3.41 -12.73 0.68
C ASP A 70 4.88 -13.17 0.78
N LEU A 71 5.81 -12.39 0.23
CA LEU A 71 7.24 -12.63 0.39
C LEU A 71 7.67 -12.44 1.85
N VAL A 72 7.35 -11.30 2.46
CA VAL A 72 7.80 -10.95 3.82
C VAL A 72 7.16 -11.82 4.89
N THR A 73 5.89 -12.19 4.71
CA THR A 73 5.17 -13.07 5.67
C THR A 73 5.50 -14.55 5.49
N GLY A 74 6.29 -14.90 4.47
CA GLY A 74 6.70 -16.26 4.19
C GLY A 74 5.60 -17.12 3.55
N THR A 75 4.57 -16.53 2.96
CA THR A 75 3.63 -17.23 2.08
C THR A 75 4.35 -17.73 0.82
N ILE A 76 5.17 -16.88 0.21
CA ILE A 76 6.14 -17.27 -0.83
C ILE A 76 7.29 -18.00 -0.15
N LYS A 77 7.38 -19.31 -0.39
CA LYS A 77 8.34 -20.19 0.28
C LYS A 77 9.72 -20.16 -0.37
N THR A 78 10.75 -20.31 0.46
CA THR A 78 12.11 -20.63 0.03
C THR A 78 12.08 -21.81 -0.97
N GLY A 79 12.82 -21.67 -2.08
CA GLY A 79 12.86 -22.66 -3.14
C GLY A 79 11.84 -22.44 -4.28
N THR A 80 10.92 -21.47 -4.14
CA THR A 80 10.07 -21.04 -5.27
C THR A 80 10.83 -20.11 -6.21
N LEU A 81 10.40 -20.03 -7.47
CA LEU A 81 11.01 -19.12 -8.45
C LEU A 81 10.85 -17.66 -8.03
N GLN A 82 9.70 -17.29 -7.44
CA GLN A 82 9.43 -15.95 -6.94
C GLN A 82 10.40 -15.56 -5.81
N TYR A 83 10.61 -16.45 -4.84
CA TYR A 83 11.57 -16.24 -3.76
C TYR A 83 13.00 -16.07 -4.30
N ALA A 84 13.42 -16.95 -5.19
CA ALA A 84 14.76 -16.89 -5.79
C ALA A 84 14.97 -15.59 -6.60
N ALA A 85 13.97 -15.14 -7.35
CA ALA A 85 14.03 -13.90 -8.10
C ALA A 85 14.14 -12.67 -7.16
N ALA A 86 13.34 -12.61 -6.09
CA ALA A 86 13.43 -11.56 -5.09
C ALA A 86 14.79 -11.56 -4.36
N GLN A 87 15.29 -12.74 -4.01
CA GLN A 87 16.63 -12.89 -3.39
C GLN A 87 17.74 -12.37 -4.31
N GLN A 88 17.68 -12.69 -5.59
CA GLN A 88 18.65 -12.17 -6.57
C GLN A 88 18.61 -10.64 -6.68
N LEU A 89 17.43 -10.02 -6.58
CA LEU A 89 17.31 -8.56 -6.55
C LEU A 89 17.85 -7.97 -5.25
N SER A 90 17.73 -8.68 -4.12
CA SER A 90 18.26 -8.25 -2.83
C SER A 90 19.79 -8.19 -2.82
N ASP A 91 20.48 -8.99 -3.65
CA ASP A 91 21.95 -8.99 -3.79
C ASP A 91 22.48 -7.62 -4.29
N ASN A 92 21.65 -6.79 -4.91
CA ASN A 92 22.01 -5.43 -5.27
C ASN A 92 22.24 -4.52 -4.03
N TYR A 93 21.69 -4.91 -2.87
CA TYR A 93 21.69 -4.13 -1.62
C TYR A 93 21.88 -5.04 -0.40
N PRO A 94 23.07 -5.69 -0.27
CA PRO A 94 23.30 -6.74 0.74
C PRO A 94 23.24 -6.24 2.19
N GLN A 95 23.24 -4.92 2.41
CA GLN A 95 23.07 -4.30 3.73
C GLN A 95 21.61 -4.31 4.21
N ILE A 96 20.64 -4.63 3.34
CA ILE A 96 19.21 -4.70 3.70
C ILE A 96 18.87 -6.15 3.99
N PRO A 97 18.36 -6.47 5.21
CA PRO A 97 17.95 -7.83 5.55
C PRO A 97 16.89 -8.39 4.59
N PHE A 98 17.06 -9.63 4.17
CA PHE A 98 16.12 -10.30 3.28
C PHE A 98 15.51 -11.53 3.98
N PRO A 99 14.17 -11.73 3.95
CA PRO A 99 13.17 -10.85 3.31
C PRO A 99 12.64 -9.72 4.22
N GLU A 100 13.03 -9.63 5.48
CA GLU A 100 12.43 -8.76 6.52
C GLU A 100 12.50 -7.26 6.17
N GLY A 101 13.54 -6.84 5.47
CA GLY A 101 13.74 -5.45 5.02
C GLY A 101 13.07 -5.11 3.68
N TRP A 102 12.33 -6.07 3.09
CA TRP A 102 11.70 -5.90 1.78
C TRP A 102 10.47 -4.99 1.85
N LYS A 103 10.53 -3.86 1.15
CA LYS A 103 9.44 -2.86 1.03
C LYS A 103 8.80 -2.84 -0.36
N ALA A 104 9.56 -3.26 -1.37
CA ALA A 104 9.17 -3.20 -2.77
C ALA A 104 8.14 -4.27 -3.15
N ASN A 105 7.56 -4.16 -4.33
CA ASN A 105 6.87 -5.29 -4.96
C ASN A 105 7.87 -6.37 -5.41
N LEU A 106 7.41 -7.52 -5.90
CA LEU A 106 8.29 -8.62 -6.33
C LEU A 106 9.23 -8.27 -7.50
N LEU A 107 8.96 -7.16 -8.21
CA LEU A 107 9.85 -6.65 -9.25
C LEU A 107 10.93 -5.71 -8.72
N GLY A 108 11.00 -5.53 -7.39
CA GLY A 108 11.99 -4.69 -6.73
C GLY A 108 11.76 -3.20 -6.94
N VAL A 109 10.51 -2.76 -7.10
CA VAL A 109 10.12 -1.36 -7.25
C VAL A 109 9.34 -0.89 -6.03
N ASP A 110 9.74 0.23 -5.45
CA ASP A 110 9.05 0.87 -4.33
C ASP A 110 7.77 1.55 -4.84
N LEU A 111 6.61 0.96 -4.51
CA LEU A 111 5.32 1.38 -5.04
C LEU A 111 4.92 2.80 -4.59
N ASN A 112 5.34 3.22 -3.41
CA ASN A 112 5.05 4.56 -2.89
C ASN A 112 5.81 5.66 -3.66
N LEU A 113 6.87 5.29 -4.36
CA LEU A 113 7.66 6.19 -5.21
C LEU A 113 7.21 6.18 -6.68
N GLN A 114 6.08 5.55 -7.01
CA GLN A 114 5.62 5.39 -8.39
C GLN A 114 4.65 6.48 -8.86
N TYR A 115 4.14 7.32 -7.96
CA TYR A 115 3.15 8.33 -8.31
C TYR A 115 3.78 9.54 -8.99
N PRO A 116 3.10 10.18 -10.00
CA PRO A 116 3.68 11.26 -10.82
C PRO A 116 4.10 12.48 -10.01
N ALA A 117 3.38 12.78 -8.91
CA ALA A 117 3.69 13.93 -8.06
C ALA A 117 5.09 13.80 -7.44
N GLY A 118 6.01 14.63 -7.92
CA GLY A 118 7.39 14.67 -7.43
C GLY A 118 8.28 13.50 -7.89
N TRP A 119 7.85 12.63 -8.80
CA TRP A 119 8.60 11.43 -9.21
C TRP A 119 10.03 11.75 -9.69
N LEU A 120 10.23 12.78 -10.51
CA LEU A 120 11.57 13.17 -10.98
C LEU A 120 12.47 13.57 -9.81
N ARG A 121 11.93 14.31 -8.85
CA ARG A 121 12.67 14.72 -7.66
C ARG A 121 13.02 13.54 -6.76
N ALA A 122 12.07 12.63 -6.56
CA ALA A 122 12.30 11.38 -5.83
C ALA A 122 13.40 10.54 -6.49
N ARG A 123 13.38 10.42 -7.82
CA ARG A 123 14.39 9.71 -8.61
C ARG A 123 15.79 10.31 -8.42
N GLU A 124 15.93 11.62 -8.51
CA GLU A 124 17.21 12.31 -8.28
C GLU A 124 17.77 11.99 -6.90
N ILE A 125 16.93 12.12 -5.86
CA ILE A 125 17.31 11.86 -4.46
C ILE A 125 17.72 10.39 -4.26
N LYS A 126 16.85 9.45 -4.69
CA LYS A 126 17.12 8.02 -4.48
C LYS A 126 18.32 7.52 -5.27
N PHE A 127 18.53 8.03 -6.48
CA PHE A 127 19.70 7.69 -7.29
C PHE A 127 20.99 8.24 -6.67
N SER A 128 20.99 9.44 -6.11
CA SER A 128 22.13 9.99 -5.37
C SER A 128 22.47 9.19 -4.10
N GLN A 129 21.48 8.51 -3.52
CA GLN A 129 21.62 7.61 -2.38
C GLN A 129 22.07 6.19 -2.80
N GLY A 130 22.20 5.91 -4.10
CA GLY A 130 22.63 4.61 -4.62
C GLY A 130 21.51 3.65 -5.03
N TYR A 131 20.23 4.01 -4.86
CA TYR A 131 19.08 3.17 -5.25
C TYR A 131 18.78 3.29 -6.75
N THR A 132 19.70 2.81 -7.59
CA THR A 132 19.64 2.96 -9.05
C THR A 132 19.10 1.74 -9.79
N ARG A 133 18.87 0.62 -9.09
CA ARG A 133 18.47 -0.68 -9.63
C ARG A 133 17.31 -1.24 -8.82
N PRO A 134 16.52 -2.17 -9.40
CA PRO A 134 15.52 -2.93 -8.63
C PRO A 134 16.15 -3.61 -7.41
N GLY A 135 15.42 -3.59 -6.30
CA GLY A 135 15.89 -4.16 -5.04
C GLY A 135 14.84 -4.08 -3.93
N PRO A 136 15.23 -4.33 -2.69
CA PRO A 136 14.30 -4.44 -1.57
C PRO A 136 13.49 -3.17 -1.29
N ARG A 137 14.01 -1.98 -1.65
CA ARG A 137 13.37 -0.69 -1.34
C ARG A 137 13.97 0.46 -2.14
N ASP A 138 13.28 1.59 -2.13
CA ASP A 138 13.77 2.90 -2.57
C ASP A 138 14.05 3.02 -4.08
N TYR A 139 13.89 1.97 -4.88
CA TYR A 139 13.98 2.08 -6.33
C TYR A 139 12.67 2.59 -6.91
N VAL A 140 12.71 3.75 -7.55
CA VAL A 140 11.53 4.47 -8.07
C VAL A 140 10.92 3.87 -9.35
N GLY A 141 11.56 2.83 -9.93
CA GLY A 141 11.16 2.28 -11.22
C GLY A 141 11.74 3.07 -12.41
N ARG A 142 11.35 2.66 -13.63
CA ARG A 142 11.83 3.27 -14.89
C ARG A 142 11.05 4.52 -15.28
N ALA A 143 9.78 4.58 -14.89
CA ALA A 143 8.86 5.68 -15.14
C ALA A 143 7.79 5.69 -14.04
N PRO A 144 7.07 6.83 -13.83
CA PRO A 144 5.94 6.85 -12.91
C PRO A 144 4.83 5.92 -13.41
N LEU A 145 4.09 5.31 -12.49
CA LEU A 145 2.97 4.40 -12.76
C LEU A 145 3.30 3.24 -13.71
N ASN A 146 4.56 2.78 -13.74
CA ASN A 146 4.93 1.62 -14.54
C ASN A 146 4.74 0.28 -13.81
N GLN A 147 4.25 0.32 -12.56
CA GLN A 147 3.83 -0.86 -11.81
C GLN A 147 2.30 -0.94 -11.78
N ARG A 148 1.76 -2.15 -11.95
CA ARG A 148 0.31 -2.37 -12.07
C ARG A 148 -0.45 -1.94 -10.82
N GLU A 149 0.11 -2.19 -9.65
CA GLU A 149 -0.44 -1.86 -8.34
C GLU A 149 -0.62 -0.35 -8.19
N SER A 150 0.44 0.42 -8.45
CA SER A 150 0.41 1.89 -8.36
C SER A 150 -0.47 2.50 -9.44
N ALA A 151 -0.45 1.97 -10.67
CA ALA A 151 -1.30 2.43 -11.75
C ALA A 151 -2.78 2.20 -11.42
N ALA A 152 -3.14 0.99 -10.94
CA ALA A 152 -4.51 0.66 -10.58
C ALA A 152 -5.03 1.54 -9.42
N LEU A 153 -4.19 1.80 -8.40
CA LEU A 153 -4.59 2.66 -7.29
C LEU A 153 -4.73 4.13 -7.74
N ALA A 154 -3.85 4.62 -8.62
CA ALA A 154 -3.94 5.96 -9.18
C ALA A 154 -5.23 6.15 -10.01
N ASP A 155 -5.53 5.21 -10.91
CA ASP A 155 -6.75 5.22 -11.72
C ASP A 155 -8.01 5.17 -10.84
N PHE A 156 -7.99 4.30 -9.81
CA PHE A 156 -9.08 4.20 -8.85
C PHE A 156 -9.27 5.52 -8.09
N THR A 157 -8.18 6.13 -7.62
CA THR A 157 -8.21 7.40 -6.89
C THR A 157 -8.76 8.52 -7.76
N GLN A 158 -8.32 8.62 -9.02
CA GLN A 158 -8.83 9.62 -9.97
C GLN A 158 -10.33 9.42 -10.26
N LYS A 159 -10.78 8.16 -10.41
CA LYS A 159 -12.18 7.83 -10.65
C LYS A 159 -13.08 8.17 -9.46
N ILE A 160 -12.60 7.94 -8.25
CA ILE A 160 -13.34 8.24 -7.01
C ILE A 160 -13.37 9.75 -6.76
N ASP A 161 -12.31 10.48 -7.07
CA ASP A 161 -12.12 11.90 -6.77
C ASP A 161 -12.36 12.20 -5.27
N PRO A 162 -11.51 11.64 -4.37
CA PRO A 162 -11.73 11.71 -2.94
C PRO A 162 -11.33 13.07 -2.36
N ALA A 163 -12.04 13.50 -1.32
CA ALA A 163 -11.67 14.66 -0.52
C ALA A 163 -10.43 14.40 0.36
N LEU A 164 -10.12 13.12 0.66
CA LEU A 164 -9.00 12.70 1.50
C LEU A 164 -8.51 11.32 1.09
N VAL A 165 -7.19 11.17 1.02
CA VAL A 165 -6.50 9.87 0.91
C VAL A 165 -5.59 9.70 2.12
N LEU A 166 -5.70 8.57 2.80
CA LEU A 166 -4.80 8.12 3.86
C LEU A 166 -4.14 6.81 3.42
N ALA A 167 -2.79 6.77 3.49
CA ALA A 167 -1.97 5.65 3.06
C ALA A 167 -0.91 5.31 4.10
#